data_bee65067f7d8053a44a402f720b2906e
#
_entry.id   bee65067f7d8053a44a402f720b2906e
#
_cell.length_a   1.000
_cell.length_b   1.000
_cell.length_c   1.000
_cell.angle_alpha   90.00
_cell.angle_beta   90.00
_cell.angle_gamma   90.00
#
_symmetry.space_group_name_H-M   'P 1'
#
loop_
_entity.id
_entity.type
_entity.pdbx_description
1 polymer ?
#
loop_
_entity_poly.entity_id
_entity_poly.type
_entity_poly.pdbx_seq_one_letter_code
_entity_poly.pdbx_strand_id
1 'polypeptide(L)'
;MDIKIVKNQEEGALVAFEVFKEAYEKGAKVFGLATGSSPLGLYEKIRQSSLEFSDRVSVNLDEYAGLSNEDEHSYHYFMNKQLFEAKPFLNSYLPNGLAEDIDAEVERYEKILQDNPVDFQLLGIGSNAHIGFNEPGTPFTKRTHKVALAQATIEANKRF
;
A
#
# COMPACT_ATOMS: atom_id res chain seq x y z
N MET A 1 19.72 6.39 7.63
CA MET A 1 19.05 5.80 6.46
C MET A 1 19.98 4.74 5.89
N ASP A 2 19.49 3.51 5.75
CA ASP A 2 20.24 2.43 5.11
C ASP A 2 19.89 2.35 3.64
N ILE A 3 20.91 2.41 2.77
CA ILE A 3 20.73 2.33 1.32
C ILE A 3 21.29 0.99 0.85
N LYS A 4 20.46 0.20 0.16
CA LYS A 4 20.84 -1.05 -0.48
C LYS A 4 20.71 -0.93 -1.98
N ILE A 5 21.83 -0.96 -2.69
CA ILE A 5 21.86 -0.95 -4.16
C ILE A 5 21.80 -2.40 -4.64
N VAL A 6 20.87 -2.67 -5.52
CA VAL A 6 20.60 -4.02 -6.05
C VAL A 6 20.75 -4.03 -7.58
N LYS A 7 21.02 -5.18 -8.16
CA LYS A 7 21.30 -5.32 -9.59
C LYS A 7 20.05 -5.29 -10.45
N ASN A 8 18.93 -5.76 -9.89
CA ASN A 8 17.66 -5.90 -10.60
C ASN A 8 16.49 -5.96 -9.61
N GLN A 9 15.28 -6.00 -10.14
CA GLN A 9 14.06 -6.04 -9.34
C GLN A 9 13.93 -7.33 -8.51
N GLU A 10 14.44 -8.46 -8.99
CA GLU A 10 14.38 -9.74 -8.26
C GLU A 10 15.26 -9.69 -7.00
N GLU A 11 16.48 -9.19 -7.10
CA GLU A 11 17.35 -8.98 -5.94
C GLU A 11 16.74 -7.95 -4.98
N GLY A 12 16.11 -6.90 -5.51
CA GLY A 12 15.37 -5.91 -4.71
C GLY A 12 14.22 -6.53 -3.94
N ALA A 13 13.45 -7.43 -4.57
CA ALA A 13 12.37 -8.15 -3.92
C ALA A 13 12.86 -9.06 -2.77
N LEU A 14 14.01 -9.73 -2.95
CA LEU A 14 14.63 -10.54 -1.88
C LEU A 14 15.05 -9.66 -0.70
N VAL A 15 15.73 -8.56 -0.95
CA VAL A 15 16.14 -7.62 0.09
C VAL A 15 14.93 -7.04 0.83
N ALA A 16 13.89 -6.65 0.09
CA ALA A 16 12.66 -6.13 0.69
C ALA A 16 11.94 -7.20 1.53
N PHE A 17 11.94 -8.46 1.07
CA PHE A 17 11.35 -9.56 1.82
C PHE A 17 12.09 -9.83 3.13
N GLU A 18 13.42 -9.79 3.15
CA GLU A 18 14.19 -9.96 4.40
C GLU A 18 13.88 -8.84 5.42
N VAL A 19 13.77 -7.59 4.97
CA VAL A 19 13.39 -6.46 5.83
C VAL A 19 11.95 -6.60 6.35
N PHE A 20 11.02 -7.02 5.49
CA PHE A 20 9.63 -7.30 5.86
C PHE A 20 9.54 -8.43 6.90
N LYS A 21 10.25 -9.54 6.64
CA LYS A 21 10.31 -10.70 7.51
C LYS A 21 10.91 -10.35 8.89
N GLU A 22 11.97 -9.55 8.91
CA GLU A 22 12.58 -9.07 10.15
C GLU A 22 11.57 -8.26 10.99
N ALA A 23 10.80 -7.36 10.37
CA ALA A 23 9.73 -6.62 11.05
C ALA A 23 8.65 -7.57 11.60
N TYR A 24 8.23 -8.56 10.81
CA TYR A 24 7.27 -9.57 11.22
C TYR A 24 7.77 -10.36 12.44
N GLU A 25 9.02 -10.87 12.41
CA GLU A 25 9.65 -11.64 13.48
C GLU A 25 9.86 -10.81 14.76
N LYS A 26 10.10 -9.51 14.63
CA LYS A 26 10.14 -8.55 15.75
C LYS A 26 8.77 -8.23 16.35
N GLY A 27 7.70 -8.79 15.79
CA GLY A 27 6.37 -8.69 16.35
C GLY A 27 5.51 -7.58 15.78
N ALA A 28 5.86 -7.00 14.61
CA ALA A 28 4.99 -6.05 13.92
C ALA A 28 3.58 -6.60 13.75
N LYS A 29 2.57 -5.81 14.07
CA LYS A 29 1.14 -6.16 14.02
C LYS A 29 0.40 -5.47 12.89
N VAL A 30 0.80 -4.25 12.54
CA VAL A 30 0.14 -3.44 11.52
C VAL A 30 1.13 -3.15 10.39
N PHE A 31 0.78 -3.61 9.20
CA PHE A 31 1.58 -3.48 8.00
C PHE A 31 0.95 -2.48 7.04
N GLY A 32 1.65 -1.38 6.79
CA GLY A 32 1.33 -0.45 5.71
C GLY A 32 1.81 -1.01 4.37
N LEU A 33 0.91 -1.16 3.42
CA LEU A 33 1.15 -1.78 2.12
C LEU A 33 0.98 -0.78 0.98
N ALA A 34 1.63 -1.05 -0.14
CA ALA A 34 1.61 -0.23 -1.34
C ALA A 34 1.17 -1.04 -2.56
N THR A 35 0.68 -0.36 -3.58
CA THR A 35 0.27 -0.94 -4.86
C THR A 35 1.28 -0.62 -5.98
N GLY A 36 0.99 -1.05 -7.18
CA GLY A 36 1.82 -0.84 -8.36
C GLY A 36 2.79 -1.98 -8.66
N SER A 37 3.66 -1.80 -9.64
CA SER A 37 4.54 -2.87 -10.12
C SER A 37 5.74 -3.18 -9.21
N SER A 38 6.21 -2.19 -8.46
CA SER A 38 7.42 -2.34 -7.64
C SER A 38 7.29 -3.38 -6.51
N PRO A 39 6.17 -3.47 -5.77
CA PRO A 39 6.02 -4.43 -4.68
C PRO A 39 5.67 -5.86 -5.13
N LEU A 40 5.37 -6.12 -6.41
CA LEU A 40 4.91 -7.43 -6.88
C LEU A 40 5.87 -8.57 -6.51
N GLY A 41 7.17 -8.37 -6.68
CA GLY A 41 8.17 -9.36 -6.31
C GLY A 41 8.22 -9.64 -4.81
N LEU A 42 8.02 -8.62 -3.98
CA LEU A 42 7.88 -8.78 -2.52
C LEU A 42 6.64 -9.60 -2.18
N TYR A 43 5.48 -9.26 -2.76
CA TYR A 43 4.23 -10.01 -2.53
C TYR A 43 4.33 -11.46 -2.96
N GLU A 44 5.00 -11.74 -4.07
CA GLU A 44 5.29 -13.10 -4.50
C GLU A 44 6.11 -13.87 -3.44
N LYS A 45 7.17 -13.26 -2.89
CA LYS A 45 7.97 -13.87 -1.82
C LYS A 45 7.15 -14.10 -0.55
N ILE A 46 6.28 -13.16 -0.19
CA ILE A 46 5.37 -13.33 0.95
C ILE A 46 4.40 -14.49 0.71
N ARG A 47 3.80 -14.61 -0.48
CA ARG A 47 2.91 -15.72 -0.82
C ARG A 47 3.60 -17.09 -0.72
N GLN A 48 4.87 -17.16 -1.14
CA GLN A 48 5.69 -18.38 -1.11
C GLN A 48 6.22 -18.73 0.28
N SER A 49 6.18 -17.79 1.21
CA SER A 49 6.70 -17.97 2.56
C SER A 49 5.73 -18.73 3.48
N SER A 50 6.24 -19.16 4.64
CA SER A 50 5.43 -19.73 5.72
C SER A 50 4.83 -18.68 6.66
N LEU A 51 4.97 -17.38 6.36
CA LEU A 51 4.41 -16.32 7.21
C LEU A 51 2.88 -16.36 7.17
N GLU A 52 2.26 -16.18 8.34
CA GLU A 52 0.80 -16.16 8.53
C GLU A 52 0.36 -14.79 9.07
N PHE A 53 -0.76 -14.28 8.57
CA PHE A 53 -1.23 -12.92 8.89
C PHE A 53 -2.60 -12.89 9.56
N SER A 54 -3.14 -14.03 9.99
CA SER A 54 -4.46 -14.14 10.62
C SER A 54 -4.58 -13.39 11.96
N ASP A 55 -3.47 -12.94 12.53
CA ASP A 55 -3.40 -12.10 13.74
C ASP A 55 -2.76 -10.73 13.46
N ARG A 56 -2.68 -10.32 12.20
CA ARG A 56 -2.07 -9.06 11.72
C ARG A 56 -3.12 -8.22 10.98
N VAL A 57 -2.85 -6.94 10.93
CA VAL A 57 -3.67 -5.95 10.21
C VAL A 57 -2.86 -5.37 9.06
N SER A 58 -3.51 -5.12 7.92
CA SER A 58 -2.93 -4.32 6.85
C SER A 58 -3.70 -3.03 6.62
N VAL A 59 -2.98 -1.97 6.27
CA VAL A 59 -3.53 -0.69 5.83
C VAL A 59 -2.85 -0.29 4.52
N ASN A 60 -3.61 0.20 3.55
CA ASN A 60 -3.05 0.70 2.30
C ASN A 60 -3.01 2.23 2.28
N LEU A 61 -2.13 2.78 1.44
CA LEU A 61 -1.88 4.23 1.38
C LEU A 61 -3.04 5.00 0.75
N ASP A 62 -3.67 4.42 -0.26
CA ASP A 62 -4.58 5.15 -1.15
C ASP A 62 -5.55 4.21 -1.89
N GLU A 63 -6.57 4.82 -2.52
CA GLU A 63 -7.50 4.20 -3.45
C GLU A 63 -8.07 5.25 -4.41
N TYR A 64 -8.49 4.84 -5.57
CA TYR A 64 -9.19 5.69 -6.53
C TYR A 64 -10.64 5.93 -6.13
N ALA A 65 -11.03 7.20 -6.05
CA ALA A 65 -12.44 7.55 -5.92
C ALA A 65 -13.21 7.27 -7.22
N GLY A 66 -14.35 6.58 -7.11
CA GLY A 66 -15.20 6.21 -8.24
C GLY A 66 -15.06 4.77 -8.71
N LEU A 67 -14.13 3.98 -8.15
CA LEU A 67 -13.98 2.57 -8.49
C LEU A 67 -14.57 1.65 -7.41
N SER A 68 -15.22 0.57 -7.83
CA SER A 68 -15.68 -0.48 -6.93
C SER A 68 -14.52 -1.39 -6.52
N ASN A 69 -14.69 -2.12 -5.42
CA ASN A 69 -13.70 -3.10 -4.96
C ASN A 69 -13.47 -4.25 -5.94
N GLU A 70 -14.43 -4.51 -6.84
CA GLU A 70 -14.36 -5.55 -7.86
C GLU A 70 -13.80 -5.04 -9.19
N ASP A 71 -13.66 -3.73 -9.35
CA ASP A 71 -13.04 -3.15 -10.54
C ASP A 71 -11.56 -3.54 -10.62
N GLU A 72 -11.14 -4.11 -11.75
CA GLU A 72 -9.76 -4.57 -11.96
C GLU A 72 -8.70 -3.46 -11.87
N HIS A 73 -9.11 -2.19 -11.96
CA HIS A 73 -8.24 -1.02 -11.80
C HIS A 73 -8.22 -0.49 -10.36
N SER A 74 -9.06 -1.02 -9.46
CA SER A 74 -9.03 -0.61 -8.05
C SER A 74 -7.82 -1.22 -7.32
N TYR A 75 -7.30 -0.50 -6.33
CA TYR A 75 -6.25 -1.03 -5.47
C TYR A 75 -6.75 -2.12 -4.54
N HIS A 76 -8.04 -2.10 -4.22
CA HIS A 76 -8.68 -3.20 -3.49
C HIS A 76 -8.61 -4.52 -4.28
N TYR A 77 -8.98 -4.51 -5.56
CA TYR A 77 -8.85 -5.67 -6.44
C TYR A 77 -7.39 -6.12 -6.56
N PHE A 78 -6.48 -5.17 -6.80
CA PHE A 78 -5.04 -5.44 -6.89
C PHE A 78 -4.54 -6.17 -5.65
N MET A 79 -4.81 -5.66 -4.45
CA MET A 79 -4.33 -6.25 -3.21
C MET A 79 -4.92 -7.62 -2.95
N ASN A 80 -6.20 -7.82 -3.25
CA ASN A 80 -6.84 -9.13 -3.17
C ASN A 80 -6.09 -10.15 -4.03
N LYS A 81 -5.87 -9.84 -5.30
CA LYS A 81 -5.19 -10.73 -6.25
C LYS A 81 -3.71 -10.94 -5.93
N GLN A 82 -3.02 -9.90 -5.50
CA GLN A 82 -1.58 -9.98 -5.30
C GLN A 82 -1.20 -10.54 -3.93
N LEU A 83 -2.07 -10.43 -2.91
CA LEU A 83 -1.67 -10.85 -1.57
C LEU A 83 -2.80 -11.49 -0.75
N PHE A 84 -3.96 -10.84 -0.60
CA PHE A 84 -4.91 -11.19 0.44
C PHE A 84 -5.63 -12.53 0.21
N GLU A 85 -5.90 -12.92 -1.04
CA GLU A 85 -6.48 -14.23 -1.37
C GLU A 85 -5.57 -15.39 -0.91
N ALA A 86 -4.26 -15.23 -1.00
CA ALA A 86 -3.30 -16.26 -0.61
C ALA A 86 -2.81 -16.14 0.85
N LYS A 87 -2.78 -14.94 1.37
CA LYS A 87 -2.29 -14.58 2.71
C LYS A 87 -3.28 -13.64 3.39
N PRO A 88 -4.41 -14.16 3.90
CA PRO A 88 -5.42 -13.33 4.55
C PRO A 88 -4.90 -12.72 5.86
N PHE A 89 -5.16 -11.44 6.04
CA PHE A 89 -4.95 -10.72 7.29
C PHE A 89 -6.19 -10.80 8.19
N LEU A 90 -6.03 -10.53 9.48
CA LEU A 90 -7.14 -10.38 10.41
C LEU A 90 -8.11 -9.30 9.90
N ASN A 91 -7.58 -8.16 9.51
CA ASN A 91 -8.28 -7.09 8.81
C ASN A 91 -7.37 -6.47 7.76
N SER A 92 -7.94 -6.15 6.61
CA SER A 92 -7.27 -5.39 5.55
C SER A 92 -8.07 -4.13 5.25
N TYR A 93 -7.47 -2.98 5.51
CA TYR A 93 -8.12 -1.69 5.33
C TYR A 93 -7.59 -0.96 4.09
N LEU A 94 -8.52 -0.57 3.24
CA LEU A 94 -8.32 0.35 2.13
C LEU A 94 -9.39 1.43 2.19
N PRO A 95 -9.15 2.63 1.62
CA PRO A 95 -10.21 3.61 1.45
C PRO A 95 -11.35 3.06 0.57
N ASN A 96 -12.58 3.48 0.83
CA ASN A 96 -13.73 3.10 0.02
C ASN A 96 -13.87 4.01 -1.20
N GLY A 97 -13.51 3.51 -2.38
CA GLY A 97 -13.59 4.26 -3.63
C GLY A 97 -15.03 4.67 -4.03
N LEU A 98 -16.06 3.95 -3.55
CA LEU A 98 -17.47 4.25 -3.82
C LEU A 98 -18.19 5.00 -2.68
N ALA A 99 -17.45 5.63 -1.76
CA ALA A 99 -18.07 6.44 -0.74
C ALA A 99 -18.88 7.60 -1.35
N GLU A 100 -20.15 7.74 -0.95
CA GLU A 100 -21.02 8.83 -1.40
C GLU A 100 -20.49 10.20 -0.94
N ASP A 101 -19.94 10.24 0.28
CA ASP A 101 -19.28 11.40 0.87
C ASP A 101 -17.80 11.09 1.08
N ILE A 102 -16.97 11.63 0.19
CA ILE A 102 -15.51 11.42 0.24
C ILE A 102 -14.87 12.09 1.46
N ASP A 103 -15.41 13.21 1.94
CA ASP A 103 -14.85 13.89 3.11
C ASP A 103 -15.14 13.06 4.38
N ALA A 104 -16.33 12.49 4.49
CA ALA A 104 -16.63 11.54 5.57
C ALA A 104 -15.75 10.27 5.49
N GLU A 105 -15.47 9.78 4.29
CA GLU A 105 -14.56 8.64 4.09
C GLU A 105 -13.12 8.97 4.50
N VAL A 106 -12.63 10.15 4.19
CA VAL A 106 -11.32 10.65 4.64
C VAL A 106 -11.24 10.62 6.17
N GLU A 107 -12.25 11.12 6.87
CA GLU A 107 -12.30 11.10 8.34
C GLU A 107 -12.36 9.67 8.88
N ARG A 108 -13.18 8.80 8.28
CA ARG A 108 -13.28 7.39 8.65
C ARG A 108 -11.93 6.68 8.50
N TYR A 109 -11.26 6.90 7.37
CA TYR A 109 -9.98 6.23 7.10
C TYR A 109 -8.86 6.77 8.00
N GLU A 110 -8.83 8.09 8.24
CA GLU A 110 -7.90 8.69 9.21
C GLU A 110 -8.06 8.06 10.60
N LYS A 111 -9.31 7.82 11.03
CA LYS A 111 -9.57 7.16 12.31
C LYS A 111 -9.05 5.72 12.34
N ILE A 112 -9.21 4.96 11.24
CA ILE A 112 -8.65 3.61 11.12
C ILE A 112 -7.13 3.63 11.32
N LEU A 113 -6.43 4.60 10.70
CA LEU A 113 -4.98 4.73 10.84
C LEU A 113 -4.57 5.12 12.26
N GLN A 114 -5.35 5.95 12.95
CA GLN A 114 -5.11 6.29 14.36
C GLN A 114 -5.32 5.11 15.30
N ASP A 115 -6.35 4.29 15.04
CA ASP A 115 -6.67 3.10 15.84
C ASP A 115 -5.70 1.93 15.55
N ASN A 116 -5.00 1.96 14.41
CA ASN A 116 -4.04 0.95 13.97
C ASN A 116 -2.69 1.59 13.61
N PRO A 117 -1.90 2.03 14.59
CA PRO A 117 -0.57 2.60 14.35
C PRO A 117 0.31 1.62 13.58
N VAL A 118 0.91 2.08 12.48
CA VAL A 118 1.69 1.25 11.56
C VAL A 118 3.05 0.92 12.15
N ASP A 119 3.38 -0.37 12.28
CA ASP A 119 4.68 -0.86 12.74
C ASP A 119 5.70 -0.97 11.60
N PHE A 120 5.23 -1.29 10.40
CA PHE A 120 6.04 -1.41 9.19
C PHE A 120 5.32 -0.78 8.01
N GLN A 121 5.98 0.13 7.29
CA GLN A 121 5.40 0.78 6.11
C GLN A 121 6.22 0.47 4.85
N LEU A 122 5.59 -0.17 3.87
CA LEU A 122 6.11 -0.29 2.52
C LEU A 122 5.74 0.96 1.72
N LEU A 123 6.72 1.58 1.07
CA LEU A 123 6.53 2.76 0.24
C LEU A 123 7.21 2.57 -1.12
N GLY A 124 6.52 2.95 -2.18
CA GLY A 124 7.11 3.23 -3.47
C GLY A 124 7.44 4.72 -3.59
N ILE A 125 8.35 5.07 -4.48
CA ILE A 125 8.63 6.46 -4.86
C ILE A 125 8.42 6.61 -6.36
N GLY A 126 7.57 7.55 -6.75
CA GLY A 126 7.33 7.86 -8.15
C GLY A 126 8.46 8.63 -8.82
N SER A 127 8.43 8.74 -10.14
CA SER A 127 9.47 9.43 -10.93
C SER A 127 9.62 10.93 -10.61
N ASN A 128 8.56 11.56 -10.12
CA ASN A 128 8.54 12.95 -9.63
C ASN A 128 8.66 13.04 -8.10
N ALA A 129 9.09 11.94 -7.45
CA ALA A 129 9.25 11.80 -6.00
C ALA A 129 7.93 11.83 -5.19
N HIS A 130 6.77 11.54 -5.81
CA HIS A 130 5.54 11.32 -5.05
C HIS A 130 5.60 10.00 -4.25
N ILE A 131 4.93 9.98 -3.10
CA ILE A 131 4.70 8.79 -2.28
C ILE A 131 3.19 8.65 -2.08
N GLY A 132 2.65 7.47 -2.40
CA GLY A 132 1.20 7.30 -2.53
C GLY A 132 0.68 8.27 -3.58
N PHE A 133 -0.47 8.89 -3.35
CA PHE A 133 -0.97 9.98 -4.23
C PHE A 133 -0.56 11.37 -3.77
N ASN A 134 0.45 11.51 -2.88
CA ASN A 134 0.97 12.81 -2.47
C ASN A 134 1.90 13.38 -3.53
N GLU A 135 1.34 14.22 -4.40
CA GLU A 135 2.07 14.92 -5.46
C GLU A 135 3.08 15.94 -4.89
N PRO A 136 4.10 16.33 -5.69
CA PRO A 136 5.04 17.39 -5.30
C PRO A 136 4.33 18.66 -4.83
N GLY A 137 4.75 19.18 -3.67
CA GLY A 137 4.12 20.32 -3.03
C GLY A 137 3.03 20.00 -2.00
N THR A 138 2.65 18.72 -1.83
CA THR A 138 1.78 18.31 -0.73
C THR A 138 2.48 18.59 0.61
N PRO A 139 1.86 19.35 1.54
CA PRO A 139 2.48 19.64 2.82
C PRO A 139 2.72 18.38 3.66
N PHE A 140 3.88 18.23 4.28
CA PHE A 140 4.22 17.08 5.14
C PHE A 140 3.34 16.94 6.38
N THR A 141 2.62 17.99 6.75
CA THR A 141 1.64 17.97 7.87
C THR A 141 0.26 17.48 7.45
N LYS A 142 0.07 17.23 6.14
CA LYS A 142 -1.21 16.75 5.62
C LYS A 142 -1.46 15.33 6.12
N ARG A 143 -2.65 15.12 6.67
CA ARG A 143 -3.17 13.80 7.05
C ARG A 143 -3.94 13.20 5.88
N THR A 144 -4.71 12.15 6.11
CA THR A 144 -5.60 11.56 5.10
C THR A 144 -6.41 12.64 4.40
N HIS A 145 -6.41 12.65 3.08
CA HIS A 145 -7.08 13.69 2.30
C HIS A 145 -7.37 13.23 0.88
N LYS A 146 -8.37 13.87 0.28
CA LYS A 146 -8.63 13.75 -1.15
C LYS A 146 -7.59 14.54 -1.93
N VAL A 147 -7.08 13.94 -3.01
CA VAL A 147 -6.12 14.56 -3.89
C VAL A 147 -6.58 14.51 -5.36
N ALA A 148 -6.32 15.56 -6.11
CA ALA A 148 -6.44 15.54 -7.56
C ALA A 148 -5.07 15.12 -8.14
N LEU A 149 -5.07 14.02 -8.90
CA LEU A 149 -3.83 13.52 -9.50
C LEU A 149 -3.38 14.42 -10.65
N ALA A 150 -2.07 14.64 -10.76
CA ALA A 150 -1.47 15.30 -11.90
C ALA A 150 -1.67 14.44 -13.17
N GLN A 151 -1.82 15.11 -14.33
CA GLN A 151 -2.01 14.41 -15.60
C GLN A 151 -0.90 13.38 -15.88
N ALA A 152 0.35 13.72 -15.55
CA ALA A 152 1.49 12.80 -15.70
C ALA A 152 1.35 11.54 -14.83
N THR A 153 0.83 11.67 -13.61
CA THR A 153 0.56 10.52 -12.72
C THR A 153 -0.58 9.66 -13.26
N ILE A 154 -1.67 10.27 -13.75
CA ILE A 154 -2.77 9.56 -14.40
C ILE A 154 -2.26 8.75 -15.60
N GLU A 155 -1.44 9.37 -16.47
CA GLU A 155 -0.88 8.70 -17.64
C GLU A 155 0.10 7.56 -17.27
N ALA A 156 0.92 7.76 -16.25
CA ALA A 156 1.83 6.73 -15.76
C ALA A 156 1.07 5.52 -15.18
N ASN A 157 -0.08 5.75 -14.57
CA ASN A 157 -0.89 4.70 -13.93
C ASN A 157 -1.87 4.00 -14.88
N LYS A 158 -2.11 4.52 -16.10
CA LYS A 158 -3.00 3.89 -17.11
C LYS A 158 -2.60 2.47 -17.52
N ARG A 159 -1.41 2.04 -17.19
CA ARG A 159 -0.85 0.71 -17.52
C ARG A 159 -1.06 -0.34 -16.43
N PHE A 160 -1.72 0.01 -15.36
CA PHE A 160 -2.04 -0.89 -14.25
C PHE A 160 -3.53 -1.10 -14.12
#